data_e447186534f244be7ded23c00a698d68
#
_entry.id   e447186534f244be7ded23c00a698d68
#
_cell.length_a   1.000
_cell.length_b   1.000
_cell.length_c   1.000
_cell.angle_alpha   90.00
_cell.angle_beta   90.00
_cell.angle_gamma   90.00
#
_symmetry.space_group_name_H-M   'P 1'
#
loop_
_entity.id
_entity.type
_entity.pdbx_description
1 polymer ?
#
loop_
_entity_poly.entity_id
_entity_poly.type
_entity_poly.pdbx_seq_one_letter_code
_entity_poly.pdbx_strand_id
1 'polypeptide(L)'
;MLCQNNKIELRLAGPGDRDGIRRVFESGKFDGDFSIQFLRNPDPLTSMGHDGDRAVIILMEYVDTREIIAVAGCVIRREYVGAKIKRIGYLTGLKVLPEYQRKVYCITDGYQFIRDSTRADVDLYYTTILSSNTGAVKLLEKKHRNMPTYHYLGDYTTYCIKAGGVSRIRLTGISNEERENLYSAALPNLDFAPADTNLYELKDENFYALRDSTGQILACCAIYDQQIDKQYVISGYSRKYKLISKIPTQFFGYPRFPKAGNALNYASVVFLYVKDGNPVLGRRFIKAVAAHAKRYDLLLSGLFVNNPNRVLFEKVKHIKFNSRLYEVAWDEHRYTPVNPIGLEVSLL
;
A
#
# COMPACT_ATOMS: atom_id res chain seq x y z
N MET A 1 22.30 14.75 -11.84
CA MET A 1 21.71 15.74 -12.79
C MET A 1 21.47 17.03 -12.04
N LEU A 2 21.96 18.17 -12.55
CA LEU A 2 21.78 19.48 -11.91
C LEU A 2 20.53 20.17 -12.48
N CYS A 3 19.79 20.84 -11.62
CA CYS A 3 18.61 21.64 -11.98
C CYS A 3 18.50 22.91 -11.11
N GLN A 4 17.53 23.77 -11.41
CA GLN A 4 17.26 25.02 -10.69
C GLN A 4 18.54 25.88 -10.58
N ASN A 5 19.13 26.23 -11.74
CA ASN A 5 20.37 27.03 -11.82
C ASN A 5 21.54 26.40 -11.03
N ASN A 6 21.71 25.10 -11.13
CA ASN A 6 22.75 24.30 -10.48
C ASN A 6 22.71 24.31 -8.94
N LYS A 7 21.62 24.74 -8.32
CA LYS A 7 21.48 24.74 -6.86
C LYS A 7 21.00 23.42 -6.28
N ILE A 8 20.35 22.60 -7.10
CA ILE A 8 19.80 21.30 -6.70
C ILE A 8 20.41 20.21 -7.57
N GLU A 9 20.89 19.16 -6.94
CA GLU A 9 21.34 17.93 -7.59
C GLU A 9 20.28 16.84 -7.45
N LEU A 10 19.91 16.23 -8.58
CA LEU A 10 19.12 15.00 -8.63
C LEU A 10 20.07 13.82 -8.77
N ARG A 11 20.00 12.88 -7.85
CA ARG A 11 20.81 11.66 -7.85
C ARG A 11 20.08 10.46 -7.26
N LEU A 12 20.63 9.28 -7.49
CA LEU A 12 20.16 8.07 -6.83
C LEU A 12 20.61 8.07 -5.36
N ALA A 13 19.77 7.47 -4.51
CA ALA A 13 20.08 7.24 -3.11
C ALA A 13 21.14 6.13 -2.96
N GLY A 14 22.00 6.30 -1.99
CA GLY A 14 22.98 5.31 -1.56
C GLY A 14 22.92 5.04 -0.05
N PRO A 15 23.70 4.05 0.43
CA PRO A 15 23.67 3.68 1.85
C PRO A 15 23.97 4.81 2.83
N GLY A 16 24.75 5.81 2.42
CA GLY A 16 25.09 6.99 3.24
C GLY A 16 23.93 7.99 3.41
N ASP A 17 22.82 7.83 2.66
CA ASP A 17 21.72 8.77 2.65
C ASP A 17 20.59 8.43 3.63
N ARG A 18 20.69 7.29 4.34
CA ARG A 18 19.60 6.75 5.18
C ARG A 18 19.01 7.77 6.14
N ASP A 19 19.83 8.52 6.85
CA ASP A 19 19.35 9.49 7.85
C ASP A 19 18.69 10.71 7.19
N GLY A 20 19.24 11.19 6.07
CA GLY A 20 18.64 12.27 5.30
C GLY A 20 17.29 11.88 4.71
N ILE A 21 17.19 10.67 4.15
CA ILE A 21 15.93 10.10 3.62
C ILE A 21 14.91 9.96 4.74
N ARG A 22 15.30 9.39 5.89
CA ARG A 22 14.43 9.25 7.06
C ARG A 22 13.88 10.60 7.50
N ARG A 23 14.73 11.63 7.62
CA ARG A 23 14.31 13.00 7.97
C ARG A 23 13.22 13.52 7.03
N VAL A 24 13.37 13.33 5.72
CA VAL A 24 12.35 13.75 4.74
C VAL A 24 11.06 12.93 4.92
N PHE A 25 11.15 11.62 5.09
CA PHE A 25 9.98 10.75 5.30
C PHE A 25 9.22 11.09 6.59
N GLU A 26 9.92 11.44 7.67
CA GLU A 26 9.33 11.77 8.96
C GLU A 26 8.84 13.21 9.07
N SER A 27 9.27 14.10 8.17
CA SER A 27 8.95 15.55 8.21
C SER A 27 7.48 15.88 7.99
N GLY A 28 6.67 14.96 7.51
CA GLY A 28 5.27 15.21 7.18
C GLY A 28 4.34 14.14 7.72
N LYS A 29 3.08 14.52 7.86
CA LYS A 29 1.96 13.67 8.25
C LYS A 29 0.85 13.76 7.21
N PHE A 30 0.07 12.72 7.11
CA PHE A 30 -1.18 12.75 6.34
C PHE A 30 -2.27 13.31 7.24
N ASP A 31 -2.74 14.52 6.95
CA ASP A 31 -3.82 15.15 7.69
C ASP A 31 -5.19 14.69 7.20
N GLY A 32 -6.13 14.55 8.12
CA GLY A 32 -7.50 14.13 7.87
C GLY A 32 -8.24 13.93 9.19
N ASP A 33 -9.27 13.09 9.17
CA ASP A 33 -9.95 12.65 10.40
C ASP A 33 -8.99 11.95 11.36
N PHE A 34 -7.98 11.28 10.80
CA PHE A 34 -6.81 10.72 11.48
C PHE A 34 -5.57 11.37 10.88
N SER A 35 -4.78 12.04 11.70
CA SER A 35 -3.45 12.48 11.29
C SER A 35 -2.50 11.31 11.50
N ILE A 36 -1.96 10.78 10.41
CA ILE A 36 -1.10 9.58 10.43
C ILE A 36 0.29 9.96 9.94
N GLN A 37 1.29 9.59 10.71
CA GLN A 37 2.68 9.57 10.27
C GLN A 37 3.02 8.14 9.82
N PHE A 38 3.55 8.00 8.62
CA PHE A 38 4.01 6.74 8.09
C PHE A 38 5.51 6.65 8.24
N LEU A 39 5.98 5.65 8.97
CA LEU A 39 7.38 5.39 9.22
C LEU A 39 7.82 4.12 8.49
N ARG A 40 9.05 4.14 8.00
CA ARG A 40 9.71 2.97 7.40
C ARG A 40 10.95 2.59 8.18
N ASN A 41 11.00 1.35 8.65
CA ASN A 41 12.06 0.81 9.50
C ASN A 41 12.87 -0.28 8.76
N PRO A 42 14.14 -0.51 9.09
CA PRO A 42 14.96 0.32 9.97
C PRO A 42 15.21 1.71 9.39
N ASP A 43 15.07 1.88 8.10
CA ASP A 43 15.15 3.11 7.31
C ASP A 43 14.38 2.93 5.99
N PRO A 44 13.98 4.04 5.32
CA PRO A 44 13.19 3.96 4.09
C PRO A 44 13.90 3.25 2.93
N LEU A 45 15.22 3.35 2.82
CA LEU A 45 15.97 2.70 1.74
C LEU A 45 15.88 1.17 1.84
N THR A 46 16.11 0.63 3.04
CA THR A 46 15.99 -0.81 3.33
C THR A 46 14.55 -1.29 3.18
N SER A 47 13.62 -0.63 3.87
CA SER A 47 12.21 -1.02 3.91
C SER A 47 11.52 -0.98 2.54
N MET A 48 11.86 -0.01 1.68
CA MET A 48 11.32 0.02 0.30
C MET A 48 11.89 -1.11 -0.56
N GLY A 49 13.11 -1.58 -0.27
CA GLY A 49 13.71 -2.75 -0.92
C GLY A 49 12.92 -4.03 -0.66
N HIS A 50 12.24 -4.13 0.49
CA HIS A 50 11.41 -5.28 0.85
C HIS A 50 10.02 -5.28 0.18
N ASP A 51 9.62 -4.18 -0.46
CA ASP A 51 8.31 -4.06 -1.11
C ASP A 51 8.28 -4.62 -2.54
N GLY A 52 9.42 -5.05 -3.11
CA GLY A 52 9.46 -5.58 -4.47
C GLY A 52 10.82 -6.15 -4.85
N ASP A 53 10.98 -6.49 -6.12
CA ASP A 53 12.23 -7.07 -6.65
C ASP A 53 13.38 -6.04 -6.64
N ARG A 54 13.04 -4.75 -6.79
CA ARG A 54 14.00 -3.62 -6.77
C ARG A 54 13.31 -2.33 -6.36
N ALA A 55 13.96 -1.54 -5.50
CA ALA A 55 13.57 -0.17 -5.21
C ALA A 55 14.60 0.81 -5.79
N VAL A 56 14.12 1.82 -6.50
CA VAL A 56 14.92 2.95 -7.00
C VAL A 56 14.45 4.18 -6.26
N ILE A 57 15.33 4.79 -5.47
CA ILE A 57 15.03 6.02 -4.72
C ILE A 57 15.88 7.13 -5.29
N ILE A 58 15.24 8.23 -5.64
CA ILE A 58 15.88 9.46 -6.10
C ILE A 58 15.82 10.53 -5.02
N LEU A 59 16.85 11.35 -4.98
CA LEU A 59 17.02 12.42 -4.04
C LEU A 59 17.13 13.75 -4.78
N MET A 60 16.57 14.79 -4.17
CA MET A 60 16.91 16.18 -4.46
C MET A 60 17.76 16.71 -3.33
N GLU A 61 18.97 17.13 -3.64
CA GLU A 61 19.95 17.59 -2.69
C GLU A 61 20.39 19.02 -3.00
N TYR A 62 20.47 19.85 -1.99
CA TYR A 62 21.05 21.19 -2.14
C TYR A 62 22.57 21.09 -2.31
N VAL A 63 23.10 21.64 -3.40
CA VAL A 63 24.55 21.51 -3.76
C VAL A 63 25.45 22.07 -2.67
N ASP A 64 25.15 23.27 -2.18
CA ASP A 64 26.01 24.01 -1.23
C ASP A 64 26.03 23.35 0.17
N THR A 65 24.90 22.85 0.63
CA THR A 65 24.72 22.33 2.00
C THR A 65 24.74 20.81 2.08
N ARG A 66 24.65 20.12 0.95
CA ARG A 66 24.47 18.66 0.84
C ARG A 66 23.23 18.17 1.58
N GLU A 67 22.27 19.05 1.78
CA GLU A 67 21.00 18.73 2.45
C GLU A 67 20.03 18.04 1.50
N ILE A 68 19.54 16.83 1.88
CA ILE A 68 18.49 16.14 1.17
C ILE A 68 17.16 16.82 1.49
N ILE A 69 16.53 17.44 0.48
CA ILE A 69 15.33 18.27 0.60
C ILE A 69 14.08 17.60 0.06
N ALA A 70 14.23 16.61 -0.81
CA ALA A 70 13.11 15.84 -1.34
C ALA A 70 13.54 14.41 -1.70
N VAL A 71 12.58 13.52 -1.68
CA VAL A 71 12.72 12.09 -1.99
C VAL A 71 11.55 11.65 -2.86
N ALA A 72 11.79 10.74 -3.80
CA ALA A 72 10.77 9.97 -4.50
C ALA A 72 11.29 8.57 -4.79
N GLY A 73 10.40 7.58 -4.91
CA GLY A 73 10.78 6.21 -5.17
C GLY A 73 9.93 5.52 -6.25
N CYS A 74 10.51 4.50 -6.84
CA CYS A 74 9.86 3.54 -7.70
C CYS A 74 10.20 2.14 -7.19
N VAL A 75 9.21 1.38 -6.77
CA VAL A 75 9.35 -0.03 -6.41
C VAL A 75 8.93 -0.88 -7.61
N ILE A 76 9.84 -1.72 -8.10
CA ILE A 76 9.62 -2.56 -9.27
C ILE A 76 9.22 -3.95 -8.78
N ARG A 77 8.08 -4.45 -9.28
CA ARG A 77 7.51 -5.75 -8.91
C ARG A 77 7.01 -6.49 -10.14
N ARG A 78 6.92 -7.80 -10.02
CA ARG A 78 6.22 -8.65 -10.99
C ARG A 78 4.77 -8.77 -10.58
N GLU A 79 3.87 -8.31 -11.44
CA GLU A 79 2.43 -8.34 -11.22
C GLU A 79 1.72 -8.84 -12.48
N TYR A 80 0.51 -9.39 -12.32
CA TYR A 80 -0.35 -9.77 -13.44
C TYR A 80 -0.99 -8.53 -14.07
N VAL A 81 -0.96 -8.47 -15.39
CA VAL A 81 -1.63 -7.45 -16.22
C VAL A 81 -2.18 -8.15 -17.47
N GLY A 82 -3.51 -8.25 -17.59
CA GLY A 82 -4.14 -9.00 -18.67
C GLY A 82 -3.71 -10.47 -18.70
N ALA A 83 -3.68 -11.13 -17.55
CA ALA A 83 -3.24 -12.51 -17.34
C ALA A 83 -1.76 -12.80 -17.69
N LYS A 84 -0.95 -11.78 -17.92
CA LYS A 84 0.49 -11.90 -18.20
C LYS A 84 1.28 -11.26 -17.07
N ILE A 85 2.42 -11.85 -16.71
CA ILE A 85 3.34 -11.26 -15.75
C ILE A 85 4.07 -10.10 -16.44
N LYS A 86 4.00 -8.93 -15.80
CA LYS A 86 4.66 -7.69 -16.21
C LYS A 86 5.53 -7.16 -15.06
N ARG A 87 6.58 -6.42 -15.41
CA ARG A 87 7.36 -5.65 -14.44
C ARG A 87 6.70 -4.29 -14.24
N ILE A 88 6.16 -4.06 -13.09
CA ILE A 88 5.36 -2.87 -12.76
C ILE A 88 6.17 -1.96 -11.85
N GLY A 89 6.21 -0.66 -12.17
CA GLY A 89 6.81 0.37 -11.35
C GLY A 89 5.76 1.07 -10.48
N TYR A 90 5.77 0.82 -9.17
CA TYR A 90 4.96 1.57 -8.23
C TYR A 90 5.67 2.85 -7.81
N LEU A 91 5.17 4.00 -8.28
CA LEU A 91 5.69 5.32 -7.89
C LEU A 91 5.17 5.69 -6.51
N THR A 92 6.06 5.88 -5.56
CA THR A 92 5.73 6.09 -4.14
C THR A 92 6.71 7.04 -3.46
N GLY A 93 6.39 7.48 -2.25
CA GLY A 93 7.31 8.20 -1.38
C GLY A 93 7.67 9.61 -1.84
N LEU A 94 6.95 10.21 -2.81
CA LEU A 94 7.22 11.60 -3.20
C LEU A 94 6.95 12.52 -2.02
N LYS A 95 8.01 13.10 -1.50
CA LYS A 95 7.98 13.99 -0.35
C LYS A 95 9.02 15.09 -0.47
N VAL A 96 8.65 16.30 -0.07
CA VAL A 96 9.52 17.48 -0.01
C VAL A 96 9.44 18.03 1.40
N LEU A 97 10.58 18.40 1.98
CA LEU A 97 10.62 19.07 3.29
C LEU A 97 9.71 20.31 3.28
N PRO A 98 8.93 20.54 4.34
CA PRO A 98 7.92 21.64 4.38
C PRO A 98 8.48 23.00 4.01
N GLU A 99 9.69 23.34 4.45
CA GLU A 99 10.39 24.60 4.19
C GLU A 99 10.81 24.79 2.72
N TYR A 100 10.82 23.70 1.94
CA TYR A 100 11.20 23.70 0.52
C TYR A 100 10.03 23.49 -0.45
N GLN A 101 8.82 23.12 0.03
CA GLN A 101 7.66 22.79 -0.82
C GLN A 101 7.30 23.85 -1.87
N ARG A 102 7.59 25.15 -1.60
CA ARG A 102 7.34 26.25 -2.54
C ARG A 102 8.61 26.78 -3.23
N LYS A 103 9.76 26.17 -2.95
CA LYS A 103 11.08 26.60 -3.43
C LYS A 103 11.69 25.61 -4.42
N VAL A 104 11.14 24.40 -4.51
CA VAL A 104 11.61 23.34 -5.42
C VAL A 104 10.76 23.36 -6.68
N TYR A 105 11.40 23.65 -7.82
CA TYR A 105 10.76 23.71 -9.13
C TYR A 105 11.21 22.57 -10.06
N CYS A 106 12.02 21.60 -9.55
CA CYS A 106 12.59 20.50 -10.31
C CYS A 106 11.73 19.23 -10.32
N ILE A 107 10.43 19.33 -10.01
CA ILE A 107 9.56 18.14 -9.94
C ILE A 107 9.48 17.41 -11.29
N THR A 108 9.46 18.17 -12.38
CA THR A 108 9.47 17.62 -13.75
C THR A 108 10.76 16.86 -14.03
N ASP A 109 11.91 17.45 -13.63
CA ASP A 109 13.22 16.82 -13.80
C ASP A 109 13.32 15.54 -12.97
N GLY A 110 12.72 15.54 -11.75
CA GLY A 110 12.62 14.35 -10.90
C GLY A 110 11.83 13.22 -11.56
N TYR A 111 10.70 13.51 -12.21
CA TYR A 111 9.93 12.52 -12.96
C TYR A 111 10.70 11.98 -14.16
N GLN A 112 11.41 12.84 -14.88
CA GLN A 112 12.24 12.41 -15.99
C GLN A 112 13.40 11.53 -15.50
N PHE A 113 14.05 11.92 -14.40
CA PHE A 113 15.16 11.19 -13.84
C PHE A 113 14.75 9.79 -13.34
N ILE A 114 13.60 9.66 -12.67
CA ILE A 114 13.10 8.35 -12.21
C ILE A 114 12.70 7.46 -13.39
N ARG A 115 12.08 8.04 -14.42
CA ARG A 115 11.78 7.33 -15.68
C ARG A 115 13.05 6.77 -16.31
N ASP A 116 14.05 7.61 -16.53
CA ASP A 116 15.30 7.22 -17.20
C ASP A 116 16.07 6.16 -16.39
N SER A 117 15.92 6.18 -15.06
CA SER A 117 16.53 5.19 -14.16
C SER A 117 15.81 3.85 -14.10
N THR A 118 14.57 3.77 -14.59
CA THR A 118 13.71 2.58 -14.42
C THR A 118 13.10 2.04 -15.71
N ARG A 119 13.00 2.83 -16.78
CA ARG A 119 12.27 2.47 -18.03
C ARG A 119 12.76 1.19 -18.71
N ALA A 120 14.00 0.79 -18.51
CA ALA A 120 14.53 -0.46 -19.06
C ALA A 120 13.96 -1.70 -18.34
N ASP A 121 13.46 -1.51 -17.12
CA ASP A 121 12.99 -2.57 -16.23
C ASP A 121 11.49 -2.52 -15.94
N VAL A 122 10.75 -1.59 -16.52
CA VAL A 122 9.33 -1.36 -16.19
C VAL A 122 8.48 -1.32 -17.46
N ASP A 123 7.44 -2.15 -17.47
CA ASP A 123 6.46 -2.21 -18.56
C ASP A 123 5.32 -1.18 -18.39
N LEU A 124 4.95 -0.90 -17.14
CA LEU A 124 3.84 -0.01 -16.77
C LEU A 124 4.09 0.62 -15.40
N TYR A 125 3.67 1.86 -15.22
CA TYR A 125 3.75 2.53 -13.92
C TYR A 125 2.36 2.80 -13.35
N TYR A 126 2.23 2.66 -12.02
CA TYR A 126 1.06 3.14 -11.31
C TYR A 126 1.44 3.83 -9.99
N THR A 127 0.48 4.53 -9.41
CA THR A 127 0.58 5.09 -8.07
C THR A 127 -0.78 5.14 -7.38
N THR A 128 -0.77 5.22 -6.06
CA THR A 128 -1.97 5.48 -5.27
C THR A 128 -1.82 6.79 -4.50
N ILE A 129 -2.91 7.57 -4.44
CA ILE A 129 -2.95 8.84 -3.73
C ILE A 129 -4.14 8.82 -2.78
N LEU A 130 -3.91 9.07 -1.49
CA LEU A 130 -5.01 9.23 -0.53
C LEU A 130 -6.01 10.28 -1.03
N SER A 131 -7.29 9.95 -1.08
CA SER A 131 -8.33 10.84 -1.58
C SER A 131 -8.46 12.13 -0.75
N SER A 132 -8.04 12.09 0.51
CA SER A 132 -7.95 13.27 1.38
C SER A 132 -6.77 14.20 1.06
N ASN A 133 -5.75 13.72 0.34
CA ASN A 133 -4.62 14.54 -0.11
C ASN A 133 -4.96 15.33 -1.37
N THR A 134 -5.91 16.27 -1.22
CA THR A 134 -6.44 17.07 -2.33
C THR A 134 -5.38 17.91 -3.02
N GLY A 135 -4.30 18.29 -2.31
CA GLY A 135 -3.17 19.01 -2.86
C GLY A 135 -2.40 18.20 -3.90
N ALA A 136 -2.03 16.96 -3.54
CA ALA A 136 -1.35 16.05 -4.46
C ALA A 136 -2.26 15.67 -5.65
N VAL A 137 -3.54 15.35 -5.39
CA VAL A 137 -4.51 15.05 -6.45
C VAL A 137 -4.58 16.19 -7.47
N LYS A 138 -4.80 17.43 -7.03
CA LYS A 138 -4.87 18.61 -7.92
C LYS A 138 -3.58 18.86 -8.68
N LEU A 139 -2.42 18.65 -8.05
CA LEU A 139 -1.12 18.84 -8.69
C LEU A 139 -0.90 17.81 -9.80
N LEU A 140 -1.19 16.53 -9.53
CA LEU A 140 -0.82 15.42 -10.39
C LEU A 140 -1.86 15.16 -11.49
N GLU A 141 -3.13 15.47 -11.26
CA GLU A 141 -4.17 15.41 -12.31
C GLU A 141 -4.07 16.58 -13.32
N LYS A 142 -3.36 17.66 -12.96
CA LYS A 142 -3.17 18.79 -13.86
C LYS A 142 -2.09 18.44 -14.90
N LYS A 143 -2.46 18.53 -16.18
CA LYS A 143 -1.49 18.36 -17.28
C LYS A 143 -0.43 19.45 -17.22
N HIS A 144 0.82 19.07 -17.08
CA HIS A 144 1.98 19.94 -17.16
C HIS A 144 2.90 19.45 -18.28
N ARG A 145 3.52 20.38 -19.01
CA ARG A 145 4.51 20.03 -20.03
C ARG A 145 5.66 19.26 -19.39
N ASN A 146 6.08 18.16 -20.03
CA ASN A 146 7.16 17.27 -19.57
C ASN A 146 6.89 16.51 -18.25
N MET A 147 5.67 16.51 -17.74
CA MET A 147 5.23 15.64 -16.64
C MET A 147 4.51 14.40 -17.21
N PRO A 148 4.55 13.26 -16.53
CA PRO A 148 3.72 12.14 -16.92
C PRO A 148 2.23 12.48 -16.75
N THR A 149 1.39 11.81 -17.53
CA THR A 149 -0.07 11.90 -17.39
C THR A 149 -0.54 10.89 -16.38
N TYR A 150 -1.41 11.33 -15.46
CA TYR A 150 -2.06 10.49 -14.45
C TYR A 150 -3.44 10.10 -14.94
N HIS A 151 -3.60 8.86 -15.37
CA HIS A 151 -4.88 8.31 -15.79
C HIS A 151 -5.57 7.65 -14.59
N TYR A 152 -6.64 8.27 -14.12
CA TYR A 152 -7.44 7.73 -13.02
C TYR A 152 -8.07 6.39 -13.44
N LEU A 153 -7.77 5.32 -12.71
CA LEU A 153 -8.31 3.98 -12.93
C LEU A 153 -9.53 3.70 -12.04
N GLY A 154 -9.59 4.29 -10.84
CA GLY A 154 -10.70 4.12 -9.92
C GLY A 154 -10.30 4.23 -8.45
N ASP A 155 -11.29 4.04 -7.57
CA ASP A 155 -11.09 4.13 -6.14
C ASP A 155 -10.62 2.81 -5.52
N TYR A 156 -9.67 2.92 -4.62
CA TYR A 156 -9.16 1.85 -3.79
C TYR A 156 -9.52 2.12 -2.33
N THR A 157 -10.19 1.17 -1.68
CA THR A 157 -10.66 1.32 -0.29
C THR A 157 -9.86 0.40 0.63
N THR A 158 -9.20 0.96 1.63
CA THR A 158 -8.60 0.22 2.75
C THR A 158 -9.63 0.12 3.88
N TYR A 159 -10.01 -1.10 4.21
CA TYR A 159 -10.89 -1.44 5.32
C TYR A 159 -10.06 -1.79 6.56
N CYS A 160 -10.34 -1.10 7.65
CA CYS A 160 -9.77 -1.40 8.97
C CYS A 160 -10.85 -2.08 9.79
N ILE A 161 -10.72 -3.37 10.04
CA ILE A 161 -11.66 -4.15 10.85
C ILE A 161 -11.03 -4.49 12.20
N LYS A 162 -11.86 -4.64 13.23
CA LYS A 162 -11.40 -5.06 14.56
C LYS A 162 -10.83 -6.47 14.48
N ALA A 163 -9.62 -6.67 15.01
CA ALA A 163 -9.07 -7.98 15.29
C ALA A 163 -9.59 -8.52 16.66
N GLY A 164 -9.54 -9.82 16.84
CA GLY A 164 -10.09 -10.51 18.00
C GLY A 164 -11.60 -10.79 17.89
N GLY A 165 -12.16 -11.31 18.95
CA GLY A 165 -13.54 -11.81 19.02
C GLY A 165 -13.60 -13.32 19.13
N VAL A 166 -14.80 -13.88 18.90
CA VAL A 166 -15.05 -15.33 18.99
C VAL A 166 -15.57 -15.85 17.65
N SER A 167 -15.03 -16.95 17.20
CA SER A 167 -15.52 -17.71 16.04
C SER A 167 -15.62 -19.20 16.39
N ARG A 168 -16.67 -19.84 15.92
CA ARG A 168 -16.80 -21.30 15.98
C ARG A 168 -16.12 -22.00 14.78
N ILE A 169 -15.70 -21.21 13.79
CA ILE A 169 -15.02 -21.73 12.60
C ILE A 169 -13.55 -21.98 12.99
N ARG A 170 -13.09 -23.20 12.76
CA ARG A 170 -11.68 -23.56 12.88
C ARG A 170 -10.98 -23.26 11.54
N LEU A 171 -9.95 -22.45 11.60
CA LEU A 171 -9.04 -22.23 10.47
C LEU A 171 -7.96 -23.33 10.51
N THR A 172 -7.53 -23.76 9.32
CA THR A 172 -6.41 -24.68 9.14
C THR A 172 -5.30 -24.01 8.37
N GLY A 173 -4.07 -24.49 8.52
CA GLY A 173 -2.98 -24.10 7.61
C GLY A 173 -3.25 -24.59 6.19
N ILE A 174 -2.42 -24.12 5.28
CA ILE A 174 -2.39 -24.56 3.87
C ILE A 174 -0.95 -25.00 3.57
N SER A 175 -0.79 -26.12 2.84
CA SER A 175 0.53 -26.54 2.39
C SER A 175 1.04 -25.63 1.25
N ASN A 176 2.35 -25.63 1.03
CA ASN A 176 2.95 -24.87 -0.08
C ASN A 176 2.36 -25.30 -1.44
N GLU A 177 2.20 -26.61 -1.65
CA GLU A 177 1.60 -27.14 -2.89
C GLU A 177 0.16 -26.67 -3.09
N GLU A 178 -0.68 -26.76 -2.05
CA GLU A 178 -2.06 -26.25 -2.11
C GLU A 178 -2.10 -24.74 -2.37
N ARG A 179 -1.20 -23.99 -1.76
CA ARG A 179 -1.07 -22.55 -1.95
C ARG A 179 -0.72 -22.22 -3.39
N GLU A 180 0.32 -22.83 -3.92
CA GLU A 180 0.75 -22.66 -5.30
C GLU A 180 -0.34 -23.01 -6.29
N ASN A 181 -1.00 -24.18 -6.12
CA ASN A 181 -2.10 -24.60 -6.97
C ASN A 181 -3.28 -23.62 -6.95
N LEU A 182 -3.66 -23.13 -5.75
CA LEU A 182 -4.76 -22.19 -5.61
C LEU A 182 -4.47 -20.84 -6.28
N TYR A 183 -3.31 -20.26 -5.98
CA TYR A 183 -3.00 -18.90 -6.40
C TYR A 183 -2.47 -18.83 -7.83
N SER A 184 -1.82 -19.86 -8.38
CA SER A 184 -1.49 -19.94 -9.81
C SER A 184 -2.73 -19.92 -10.71
N ALA A 185 -3.86 -20.42 -10.20
CA ALA A 185 -5.13 -20.37 -10.91
C ALA A 185 -5.91 -19.06 -10.66
N ALA A 186 -5.77 -18.44 -9.47
CA ALA A 186 -6.57 -17.29 -9.07
C ALA A 186 -5.96 -15.95 -9.49
N LEU A 187 -4.64 -15.75 -9.26
CA LEU A 187 -3.96 -14.46 -9.46
C LEU A 187 -3.95 -13.97 -10.92
N PRO A 188 -3.80 -14.82 -11.96
CA PRO A 188 -3.84 -14.37 -13.35
C PRO A 188 -5.16 -13.73 -13.77
N ASN A 189 -6.23 -13.95 -13.01
CA ASN A 189 -7.55 -13.36 -13.25
C ASN A 189 -7.72 -11.98 -12.59
N LEU A 190 -6.65 -11.41 -12.03
CA LEU A 190 -6.65 -10.13 -11.36
C LEU A 190 -5.52 -9.26 -11.94
N ASP A 191 -5.84 -8.02 -12.35
CA ASP A 191 -4.82 -7.06 -12.75
C ASP A 191 -4.17 -6.43 -11.51
N PHE A 192 -2.87 -6.17 -11.59
CA PHE A 192 -2.03 -5.68 -10.49
C PHE A 192 -1.98 -6.59 -9.25
N ALA A 193 -2.35 -7.87 -9.41
CA ALA A 193 -2.06 -8.87 -8.38
C ALA A 193 -0.58 -9.26 -8.45
N PRO A 194 0.09 -9.53 -7.31
CA PRO A 194 1.44 -10.07 -7.30
C PRO A 194 1.55 -11.33 -8.15
N ALA A 195 2.69 -11.50 -8.85
CA ALA A 195 2.91 -12.67 -9.72
C ALA A 195 2.99 -13.98 -8.93
N ASP A 196 3.33 -13.89 -7.65
CA ASP A 196 3.38 -15.01 -6.72
C ASP A 196 3.00 -14.55 -5.31
N THR A 197 2.96 -15.47 -4.36
CA THR A 197 2.60 -15.19 -2.96
C THR A 197 3.81 -14.94 -2.06
N ASN A 198 5.02 -14.78 -2.62
CA ASN A 198 6.25 -14.58 -1.87
C ASN A 198 6.47 -13.09 -1.58
N LEU A 199 5.90 -12.61 -0.50
CA LEU A 199 6.16 -11.27 0.03
C LEU A 199 7.24 -11.36 1.12
N TYR A 200 8.00 -10.27 1.30
CA TYR A 200 9.04 -10.19 2.32
C TYR A 200 8.48 -10.56 3.72
N GLU A 201 9.15 -11.47 4.42
CA GLU A 201 8.76 -12.00 5.74
C GLU A 201 7.39 -12.73 5.78
N LEU A 202 6.68 -12.90 4.68
CA LEU A 202 5.47 -13.70 4.64
C LEU A 202 5.83 -15.20 4.51
N LYS A 203 5.43 -16.00 5.50
CA LYS A 203 5.74 -17.42 5.60
C LYS A 203 4.50 -18.28 5.38
N ASP A 204 4.69 -19.57 5.10
CA ASP A 204 3.60 -20.52 4.89
C ASP A 204 2.65 -20.59 6.10
N GLU A 205 3.21 -20.52 7.31
CA GLU A 205 2.44 -20.53 8.57
C GLU A 205 1.51 -19.33 8.75
N ASN A 206 1.65 -18.29 7.93
CA ASN A 206 0.76 -17.13 7.93
C ASN A 206 -0.50 -17.32 7.08
N PHE A 207 -0.57 -18.41 6.31
CA PHE A 207 -1.72 -18.73 5.46
C PHE A 207 -2.75 -19.59 6.20
N TYR A 208 -4.00 -19.18 6.09
CA TYR A 208 -5.13 -19.83 6.77
C TYR A 208 -6.26 -20.11 5.79
N ALA A 209 -6.83 -21.30 5.88
CA ALA A 209 -7.93 -21.74 5.05
C ALA A 209 -9.16 -22.14 5.87
N LEU A 210 -10.32 -21.96 5.28
CA LEU A 210 -11.57 -22.59 5.64
C LEU A 210 -11.84 -23.71 4.63
N ARG A 211 -12.09 -24.93 5.15
CA ARG A 211 -12.35 -26.10 4.34
C ARG A 211 -13.76 -26.63 4.54
N ASP A 212 -14.26 -27.36 3.56
CA ASP A 212 -15.47 -28.19 3.71
C ASP A 212 -15.16 -29.55 4.35
N SER A 213 -16.18 -30.40 4.44
CA SER A 213 -16.07 -31.77 4.99
C SER A 213 -15.21 -32.70 4.15
N THR A 214 -14.95 -32.39 2.90
CA THR A 214 -14.10 -33.18 1.97
C THR A 214 -12.63 -32.70 2.01
N GLY A 215 -12.33 -31.60 2.75
CA GLY A 215 -11.02 -31.00 2.82
C GLY A 215 -10.77 -29.93 1.74
N GLN A 216 -11.73 -29.66 0.85
CA GLN A 216 -11.58 -28.65 -0.18
C GLN A 216 -11.50 -27.24 0.42
N ILE A 217 -10.58 -26.40 -0.07
CA ILE A 217 -10.45 -25.01 0.33
C ILE A 217 -11.64 -24.21 -0.20
N LEU A 218 -12.42 -23.64 0.71
CA LEU A 218 -13.55 -22.76 0.43
C LEU A 218 -13.16 -21.28 0.48
N ALA A 219 -12.24 -20.92 1.36
CA ALA A 219 -11.67 -19.58 1.45
C ALA A 219 -10.25 -19.66 2.04
N CYS A 220 -9.39 -18.74 1.61
CA CYS A 220 -8.02 -18.69 2.06
C CYS A 220 -7.54 -17.23 2.10
N CYS A 221 -6.62 -16.90 3.00
CA CYS A 221 -5.85 -15.65 2.99
C CYS A 221 -4.58 -15.82 3.83
N ALA A 222 -3.67 -14.85 3.73
CA ALA A 222 -2.61 -14.72 4.70
C ALA A 222 -2.87 -13.56 5.67
N ILE A 223 -2.40 -13.70 6.91
CA ILE A 223 -2.29 -12.62 7.91
C ILE A 223 -0.84 -12.16 7.90
N TYR A 224 -0.60 -10.98 7.34
CA TYR A 224 0.74 -10.47 7.08
C TYR A 224 1.07 -9.31 8.02
N ASP A 225 2.05 -9.53 8.91
CA ASP A 225 2.58 -8.53 9.83
C ASP A 225 3.78 -7.82 9.19
N GLN A 226 3.61 -6.56 8.87
CA GLN A 226 4.67 -5.72 8.27
C GLN A 226 5.21 -4.66 9.26
N GLN A 227 4.88 -4.72 10.54
CA GLN A 227 5.25 -3.67 11.49
C GLN A 227 6.77 -3.54 11.67
N ILE A 228 7.53 -4.56 11.28
CA ILE A 228 9.00 -4.48 11.24
C ILE A 228 9.48 -3.45 10.20
N ASP A 229 8.77 -3.33 9.08
CA ASP A 229 9.13 -2.43 7.97
C ASP A 229 8.29 -1.18 7.89
N LYS A 230 6.99 -1.29 8.20
CA LYS A 230 5.99 -0.24 8.01
C LYS A 230 5.25 0.03 9.30
N GLN A 231 5.31 1.26 9.79
CA GLN A 231 4.56 1.67 10.97
C GLN A 231 3.67 2.87 10.66
N TYR A 232 2.44 2.81 11.13
CA TYR A 232 1.49 3.92 11.11
C TYR A 232 1.36 4.46 12.52
N VAL A 233 1.86 5.67 12.75
CA VAL A 233 1.75 6.36 14.05
C VAL A 233 0.62 7.37 13.96
N ILE A 234 -0.33 7.28 14.88
CA ILE A 234 -1.40 8.29 15.01
C ILE A 234 -0.80 9.54 15.63
N SER A 235 -0.58 10.58 14.84
CA SER A 235 -0.08 11.88 15.34
C SER A 235 -1.18 12.80 15.85
N GLY A 236 -2.45 12.53 15.52
CA GLY A 236 -3.60 13.30 15.99
C GLY A 236 -4.94 12.85 15.44
N TYR A 237 -5.98 13.49 15.92
CA TYR A 237 -7.36 13.25 15.53
C TYR A 237 -8.07 14.57 15.23
N SER A 238 -9.00 14.60 14.26
CA SER A 238 -9.94 15.71 14.09
C SER A 238 -10.78 15.87 15.36
N ARG A 239 -11.41 17.03 15.55
CA ARG A 239 -12.25 17.31 16.76
C ARG A 239 -13.25 16.22 17.04
N LYS A 240 -13.94 15.70 16.01
CA LYS A 240 -14.91 14.60 16.09
C LYS A 240 -14.27 13.32 16.59
N TYR A 241 -13.18 12.89 15.97
CA TYR A 241 -12.52 11.63 16.30
C TYR A 241 -11.73 11.68 17.61
N LYS A 242 -11.30 12.87 18.05
CA LYS A 242 -10.73 13.08 19.40
C LYS A 242 -11.71 12.71 20.53
N LEU A 243 -12.99 12.94 20.34
CA LEU A 243 -14.03 12.48 21.29
C LEU A 243 -14.24 10.96 21.17
N ILE A 244 -14.37 10.45 19.94
CA ILE A 244 -14.58 9.02 19.68
C ILE A 244 -13.40 8.17 20.20
N SER A 245 -12.16 8.67 20.07
CA SER A 245 -10.96 7.94 20.54
C SER A 245 -10.91 7.71 22.05
N LYS A 246 -11.73 8.43 22.84
CA LYS A 246 -11.88 8.22 24.28
C LYS A 246 -12.87 7.11 24.62
N ILE A 247 -13.67 6.68 23.64
CA ILE A 247 -14.69 5.63 23.81
C ILE A 247 -14.03 4.28 23.51
N PRO A 248 -14.32 3.22 24.29
CA PRO A 248 -13.82 1.88 24.01
C PRO A 248 -14.56 1.23 22.83
N THR A 249 -14.27 1.71 21.61
CA THR A 249 -14.96 1.36 20.35
C THR A 249 -14.95 -0.14 20.05
N GLN A 250 -13.98 -0.88 20.61
CA GLN A 250 -13.88 -2.34 20.46
C GLN A 250 -15.09 -3.10 21.03
N PHE A 251 -15.79 -2.56 22.03
CA PHE A 251 -17.04 -3.16 22.55
C PHE A 251 -18.20 -3.02 21.58
N PHE A 252 -18.12 -2.04 20.68
CA PHE A 252 -19.10 -1.83 19.60
C PHE A 252 -18.72 -2.53 18.30
N GLY A 253 -17.63 -3.32 18.29
CA GLY A 253 -17.16 -4.08 17.14
C GLY A 253 -16.29 -3.28 16.14
N TYR A 254 -15.89 -2.07 16.49
CA TYR A 254 -14.92 -1.28 15.72
C TYR A 254 -13.50 -1.48 16.24
N PRO A 255 -12.46 -1.20 15.43
CA PRO A 255 -11.09 -1.18 15.92
C PRO A 255 -10.91 -0.21 17.09
N ARG A 256 -9.96 -0.51 17.97
CA ARG A 256 -9.57 0.42 19.03
C ARG A 256 -8.79 1.59 18.41
N PHE A 257 -9.09 2.81 18.84
CA PHE A 257 -8.31 4.00 18.50
C PHE A 257 -7.12 4.11 19.46
N PRO A 258 -5.86 4.06 18.97
CA PRO A 258 -4.71 4.26 19.84
C PRO A 258 -4.62 5.70 20.33
N LYS A 259 -3.87 5.95 21.40
CA LYS A 259 -3.56 7.31 21.81
C LYS A 259 -2.67 7.99 20.77
N ALA A 260 -2.82 9.31 20.63
CA ALA A 260 -1.90 10.09 19.79
C ALA A 260 -0.45 9.89 20.29
N GLY A 261 0.47 9.72 19.36
CA GLY A 261 1.86 9.34 19.60
C GLY A 261 2.13 7.84 19.53
N ASN A 262 1.10 6.99 19.51
CA ASN A 262 1.28 5.54 19.47
C ASN A 262 1.16 4.98 18.04
N ALA A 263 1.96 3.94 17.76
CA ALA A 263 1.84 3.16 16.56
C ALA A 263 0.57 2.29 16.58
N LEU A 264 0.03 2.01 15.41
CA LEU A 264 -1.02 1.01 15.23
C LEU A 264 -0.42 -0.38 15.42
N ASN A 265 -1.11 -1.24 16.19
CA ASN A 265 -0.84 -2.67 16.25
C ASN A 265 -1.74 -3.37 15.24
N TYR A 266 -1.21 -3.71 14.07
CA TYR A 266 -2.01 -4.18 12.93
C TYR A 266 -1.34 -5.33 12.18
N ALA A 267 -2.15 -6.06 11.41
CA ALA A 267 -1.68 -6.91 10.31
C ALA A 267 -2.56 -6.69 9.08
N SER A 268 -2.04 -7.07 7.92
CA SER A 268 -2.79 -7.03 6.65
C SER A 268 -3.39 -8.40 6.34
N VAL A 269 -4.63 -8.42 5.85
CA VAL A 269 -5.23 -9.59 5.21
C VAL A 269 -4.90 -9.49 3.72
N VAL A 270 -4.05 -10.39 3.24
CA VAL A 270 -3.57 -10.41 1.86
C VAL A 270 -3.92 -11.74 1.19
N PHE A 271 -3.94 -11.75 -0.14
CA PHE A 271 -4.27 -12.92 -0.93
C PHE A 271 -5.63 -13.53 -0.58
N LEU A 272 -6.64 -12.67 -0.41
CA LEU A 272 -7.98 -13.11 -0.05
C LEU A 272 -8.66 -13.83 -1.21
N TYR A 273 -8.79 -15.14 -1.08
CA TYR A 273 -9.56 -16.02 -1.96
C TYR A 273 -10.86 -16.45 -1.28
N VAL A 274 -11.96 -16.38 -2.00
CA VAL A 274 -13.26 -16.95 -1.59
C VAL A 274 -13.85 -17.67 -2.78
N LYS A 275 -14.11 -18.97 -2.63
CA LYS A 275 -14.68 -19.81 -3.69
C LYS A 275 -15.98 -19.22 -4.21
N ASP A 276 -16.11 -19.12 -5.53
CA ASP A 276 -17.26 -18.57 -6.25
C ASP A 276 -17.68 -17.16 -5.81
N GLY A 277 -16.77 -16.41 -5.15
CA GLY A 277 -17.08 -15.08 -4.61
C GLY A 277 -18.22 -15.07 -3.59
N ASN A 278 -18.51 -16.18 -2.92
CA ASN A 278 -19.67 -16.33 -2.04
C ASN A 278 -19.62 -15.37 -0.83
N PRO A 279 -20.50 -14.36 -0.76
CA PRO A 279 -20.40 -13.30 0.26
C PRO A 279 -20.75 -13.78 1.68
N VAL A 280 -21.56 -14.83 1.82
CA VAL A 280 -21.91 -15.38 3.14
C VAL A 280 -20.72 -16.15 3.70
N LEU A 281 -20.12 -16.99 2.87
CA LEU A 281 -18.91 -17.75 3.19
C LEU A 281 -17.75 -16.79 3.53
N GLY A 282 -17.48 -15.83 2.67
CA GLY A 282 -16.39 -14.88 2.86
C GLY A 282 -16.52 -14.06 4.15
N ARG A 283 -17.73 -13.59 4.49
CA ARG A 283 -17.95 -12.88 5.77
C ARG A 283 -17.71 -13.77 7.00
N ARG A 284 -18.13 -15.04 6.93
CA ARG A 284 -17.86 -16.00 8.00
C ARG A 284 -16.37 -16.25 8.15
N PHE A 285 -15.68 -16.39 7.01
CA PHE A 285 -14.23 -16.55 6.97
C PHE A 285 -13.49 -15.34 7.55
N ILE A 286 -13.79 -14.10 7.11
CA ILE A 286 -13.16 -12.88 7.64
C ILE A 286 -13.37 -12.73 9.15
N LYS A 287 -14.57 -13.09 9.69
CA LYS A 287 -14.80 -13.11 11.13
C LYS A 287 -13.91 -14.16 11.85
N ALA A 288 -13.67 -15.31 11.23
CA ALA A 288 -12.78 -16.33 11.79
C ALA A 288 -11.32 -15.87 11.77
N VAL A 289 -10.88 -15.24 10.66
CA VAL A 289 -9.56 -14.62 10.53
C VAL A 289 -9.35 -13.55 11.59
N ALA A 290 -10.33 -12.65 11.77
CA ALA A 290 -10.27 -11.61 12.81
C ALA A 290 -10.16 -12.22 14.23
N ALA A 291 -10.94 -13.26 14.53
CA ALA A 291 -10.87 -13.94 15.81
C ALA A 291 -9.51 -14.65 16.04
N HIS A 292 -8.90 -15.19 14.99
CA HIS A 292 -7.57 -15.79 15.02
C HIS A 292 -6.48 -14.75 15.30
N ALA A 293 -6.60 -13.57 14.69
CA ALA A 293 -5.63 -12.48 14.73
C ALA A 293 -5.69 -11.64 16.04
N LYS A 294 -6.13 -12.21 17.15
CA LYS A 294 -6.39 -11.51 18.43
C LYS A 294 -5.18 -10.79 19.04
N ARG A 295 -3.96 -11.05 18.56
CA ARG A 295 -2.74 -10.36 19.00
C ARG A 295 -2.62 -8.94 18.46
N TYR A 296 -3.41 -8.59 17.42
CA TYR A 296 -3.48 -7.27 16.84
C TYR A 296 -4.71 -6.51 17.31
N ASP A 297 -4.69 -5.18 17.21
CA ASP A 297 -5.85 -4.34 17.49
C ASP A 297 -6.78 -4.28 16.26
N LEU A 298 -6.20 -4.35 15.06
CA LEU A 298 -6.95 -4.27 13.80
C LEU A 298 -6.28 -5.07 12.66
N LEU A 299 -7.11 -5.42 11.68
CA LEU A 299 -6.68 -5.96 10.40
C LEU A 299 -6.98 -4.96 9.29
N LEU A 300 -6.04 -4.81 8.37
CA LEU A 300 -6.17 -4.04 7.14
C LEU A 300 -6.48 -4.98 5.97
N SER A 301 -7.40 -4.58 5.10
CA SER A 301 -7.60 -5.20 3.80
C SER A 301 -7.90 -4.13 2.78
N GLY A 302 -7.24 -4.14 1.65
CA GLY A 302 -7.42 -3.15 0.60
C GLY A 302 -8.09 -3.77 -0.63
N LEU A 303 -9.11 -3.09 -1.16
CA LEU A 303 -9.87 -3.59 -2.28
C LEU A 303 -10.23 -2.46 -3.25
N PHE A 304 -9.99 -2.72 -4.52
CA PHE A 304 -10.39 -1.82 -5.59
C PHE A 304 -11.91 -1.84 -5.80
N VAL A 305 -12.47 -0.80 -6.39
CA VAL A 305 -13.91 -0.61 -6.58
C VAL A 305 -14.60 -1.77 -7.30
N ASN A 306 -13.92 -2.43 -8.24
CA ASN A 306 -14.46 -3.57 -9.00
C ASN A 306 -14.08 -4.95 -8.41
N ASN A 307 -13.39 -5.01 -7.28
CA ASN A 307 -13.02 -6.29 -6.65
C ASN A 307 -14.26 -6.94 -6.02
N PRO A 308 -14.60 -8.20 -6.37
CA PRO A 308 -15.80 -8.89 -5.89
C PRO A 308 -15.81 -9.09 -4.37
N ASN A 309 -14.62 -9.19 -3.74
CA ASN A 309 -14.52 -9.37 -2.29
C ASN A 309 -14.90 -8.11 -1.49
N ARG A 310 -15.10 -6.97 -2.12
CA ARG A 310 -15.47 -5.73 -1.45
C ARG A 310 -16.76 -5.85 -0.64
N VAL A 311 -17.75 -6.56 -1.16
CA VAL A 311 -19.04 -6.80 -0.49
C VAL A 311 -18.92 -7.50 0.87
N LEU A 312 -17.82 -8.24 1.08
CA LEU A 312 -17.55 -8.95 2.34
C LEU A 312 -17.30 -7.96 3.48
N PHE A 313 -16.53 -6.90 3.21
CA PHE A 313 -16.13 -5.90 4.19
C PHE A 313 -17.22 -4.86 4.43
N GLU A 314 -18.02 -4.50 3.43
CA GLU A 314 -19.15 -3.58 3.57
C GLU A 314 -20.20 -4.07 4.59
N LYS A 315 -20.26 -5.37 4.85
CA LYS A 315 -21.16 -6.00 5.83
C LYS A 315 -20.54 -6.24 7.21
N VAL A 316 -19.26 -5.91 7.41
CA VAL A 316 -18.54 -5.98 8.69
C VAL A 316 -18.36 -4.55 9.20
N LYS A 317 -18.39 -4.34 10.52
CA LYS A 317 -18.08 -3.01 11.10
C LYS A 317 -16.61 -2.66 10.82
N HIS A 318 -16.39 -1.52 10.19
CA HIS A 318 -15.07 -1.09 9.73
C HIS A 318 -14.90 0.43 9.84
N ILE A 319 -13.66 0.85 9.79
CA ILE A 319 -13.23 2.20 9.43
C ILE A 319 -12.61 2.08 8.05
N LYS A 320 -12.79 3.07 7.17
CA LYS A 320 -12.24 3.01 5.82
C LYS A 320 -11.48 4.27 5.45
N PHE A 321 -10.44 4.07 4.64
CA PHE A 321 -9.68 5.10 3.95
C PHE A 321 -9.80 4.86 2.45
N ASN A 322 -9.98 5.94 1.69
CA ASN A 322 -10.03 5.85 0.25
C ASN A 322 -8.76 6.44 -0.37
N SER A 323 -8.25 5.75 -1.36
CA SER A 323 -7.18 6.21 -2.23
C SER A 323 -7.66 6.16 -3.68
N ARG A 324 -7.06 6.98 -4.53
CA ARG A 324 -7.25 6.94 -5.97
C ARG A 324 -6.09 6.18 -6.59
N LEU A 325 -6.37 5.22 -7.43
CA LEU A 325 -5.38 4.50 -8.22
C LEU A 325 -5.23 5.19 -9.58
N TYR A 326 -3.98 5.42 -9.99
CA TYR A 326 -3.65 6.02 -11.28
C TYR A 326 -2.61 5.17 -12.01
N GLU A 327 -2.83 4.96 -13.29
CA GLU A 327 -1.73 4.70 -14.21
C GLU A 327 -0.93 5.99 -14.40
N VAL A 328 0.39 5.86 -14.52
CA VAL A 328 1.29 7.00 -14.78
C VAL A 328 2.03 6.76 -16.07
N ALA A 329 1.68 7.52 -17.13
CA ALA A 329 2.20 7.35 -18.47
C ALA A 329 2.98 8.58 -18.95
N TRP A 330 4.12 8.35 -19.63
CA TRP A 330 4.93 9.39 -20.29
C TRP A 330 4.65 9.52 -21.78
N ASP A 331 3.82 8.63 -22.31
CA ASP A 331 3.36 8.61 -23.70
C ASP A 331 1.83 8.65 -23.74
N GLU A 332 1.27 8.56 -24.93
CA GLU A 332 -0.19 8.59 -25.14
C GLU A 332 -0.86 7.24 -24.87
N HIS A 333 -0.06 6.19 -24.62
CA HIS A 333 -0.61 4.88 -24.32
C HIS A 333 -1.35 4.93 -22.98
N ARG A 334 -2.57 4.39 -22.97
CA ARG A 334 -3.40 4.27 -21.78
C ARG A 334 -3.75 2.82 -21.52
N TYR A 335 -3.40 2.34 -20.36
CA TYR A 335 -3.83 1.03 -19.91
C TYR A 335 -5.30 1.06 -19.44
N THR A 336 -6.05 0.08 -19.90
CA THR A 336 -7.42 -0.16 -19.42
C THR A 336 -7.46 -1.55 -18.78
N PRO A 337 -7.75 -1.65 -17.48
CA PRO A 337 -7.86 -2.94 -16.80
C PRO A 337 -8.89 -3.84 -17.46
N VAL A 338 -8.52 -5.07 -17.78
CA VAL A 338 -9.40 -6.07 -18.39
C VAL A 338 -9.98 -7.02 -17.35
N ASN A 339 -9.30 -7.14 -16.20
CA ASN A 339 -9.71 -7.97 -15.07
C ASN A 339 -10.00 -7.08 -13.84
N PRO A 340 -10.68 -7.61 -12.81
CA PRO A 340 -10.74 -6.95 -11.51
C PRO A 340 -9.34 -6.67 -10.96
N ILE A 341 -9.13 -5.53 -10.32
CA ILE A 341 -7.82 -5.18 -9.76
C ILE A 341 -7.62 -5.89 -8.42
N GLY A 342 -6.50 -6.63 -8.34
CA GLY A 342 -6.06 -7.43 -7.20
C GLY A 342 -4.91 -6.83 -6.41
N LEU A 343 -4.74 -5.52 -6.46
CA LEU A 343 -3.68 -4.81 -5.75
C LEU A 343 -3.78 -5.04 -4.23
N GLU A 344 -2.66 -5.44 -3.61
CA GLU A 344 -2.60 -5.70 -2.18
C GLU A 344 -2.25 -4.45 -1.38
N VAL A 345 -2.96 -4.21 -0.27
CA VAL A 345 -2.73 -3.05 0.62
C VAL A 345 -1.34 -3.05 1.24
N SER A 346 -0.79 -4.22 1.45
CA SER A 346 0.56 -4.41 1.99
C SER A 346 1.67 -3.88 1.09
N LEU A 347 1.38 -3.70 -0.19
CA LEU A 347 2.33 -3.24 -1.20
C LEU A 347 2.22 -1.73 -1.51
N LEU A 348 1.39 -0.99 -0.75
CA LEU A 348 1.17 0.45 -0.92
C LEU A 348 1.95 1.30 0.08
#